data_179f33778fad616b9a6c62f63818213f
#
_entry.id   179f33778fad616b9a6c62f63818213f
#
_cell.length_a   1.000
_cell.length_b   1.000
_cell.length_c   1.000
_cell.angle_alpha   90.00
_cell.angle_beta   90.00
_cell.angle_gamma   90.00
#
_symmetry.space_group_name_H-M   'P 1'
#
loop_
_entity.id
_entity.type
_entity.pdbx_description
1 polymer ?
#
loop_
_entity_poly.entity_id
_entity_poly.type
_entity_poly.pdbx_seq_one_letter_code
_entity_poly.pdbx_strand_id
1 'polypeptide(L)'
;MTGGVADDRWSGLVALLGGRGPLVVALSGGVDSALLLRACREARGPEAITAVTVVSELTPPWELEAARTVAVCLGVRHQVVRLALLDDPAVAANDPLRCYHCKRHIMAHLLAAAEALGGADILEGSHAGDKEDLRPGSAAVREAGAASPLRDAGLDKEHIRALALRFELPNADTPAESCLATRIATGVPLTLEALGRVRRAETSLRALGCAVVRVRDHGRLARIQCDAKGLDLLNGAGMQAATAAAMTAAGYCHACLDRLR
;
A
#
# COMPACT_ATOMS: atom_id res chain seq x y z
N MET A 1 -2.33 -17.29 -25.23
CA MET A 1 -3.60 -16.57 -25.51
C MET A 1 -3.94 -15.50 -24.46
N THR A 2 -3.15 -15.30 -23.41
CA THR A 2 -3.39 -14.30 -22.35
C THR A 2 -2.99 -12.86 -22.75
N GLY A 3 -2.12 -12.67 -23.73
CA GLY A 3 -1.66 -11.33 -24.14
C GLY A 3 -2.75 -10.46 -24.78
N GLY A 4 -3.61 -11.02 -25.63
CA GLY A 4 -4.66 -10.26 -26.32
C GLY A 4 -5.73 -9.67 -25.37
N VAL A 5 -6.18 -10.45 -24.38
CA VAL A 5 -7.20 -10.00 -23.41
C VAL A 5 -6.67 -8.89 -22.49
N ALA A 6 -5.40 -8.96 -22.09
CA ALA A 6 -4.77 -7.91 -21.28
C ALA A 6 -4.61 -6.62 -22.09
N ASP A 7 -4.32 -6.70 -23.39
CA ASP A 7 -4.22 -5.55 -24.29
C ASP A 7 -5.58 -4.86 -24.53
N ASP A 8 -6.66 -5.64 -24.69
CA ASP A 8 -8.02 -5.10 -24.84
C ASP A 8 -8.46 -4.36 -23.56
N ARG A 9 -8.21 -4.94 -22.38
CA ARG A 9 -8.55 -4.30 -21.10
C ARG A 9 -7.71 -3.06 -20.82
N TRP A 10 -6.42 -3.09 -21.19
CA TRP A 10 -5.56 -1.91 -21.09
C TRP A 10 -6.08 -0.78 -21.96
N SER A 11 -6.37 -1.05 -23.23
CA SER A 11 -6.93 -0.07 -24.16
C SER A 11 -8.26 0.50 -23.67
N GLY A 12 -9.13 -0.37 -23.11
CA GLY A 12 -10.37 0.04 -22.48
C GLY A 12 -10.17 0.96 -21.27
N LEU A 13 -9.18 0.65 -20.41
CA LEU A 13 -8.82 1.49 -19.27
C LEU A 13 -8.31 2.88 -19.72
N VAL A 14 -7.42 2.92 -20.71
CA VAL A 14 -6.88 4.19 -21.25
C VAL A 14 -8.00 5.03 -21.87
N ALA A 15 -8.90 4.40 -22.64
CA ALA A 15 -10.06 5.08 -23.21
C ALA A 15 -11.01 5.64 -22.14
N LEU A 16 -11.30 4.87 -21.07
CA LEU A 16 -12.13 5.31 -19.94
C LEU A 16 -11.53 6.56 -19.24
N LEU A 17 -10.22 6.67 -19.19
CA LEU A 17 -9.52 7.78 -18.57
C LEU A 17 -9.40 9.01 -19.48
N GLY A 18 -9.42 8.82 -20.80
CA GLY A 18 -9.18 9.87 -21.80
C GLY A 18 -10.20 11.03 -21.78
N GLY A 19 -11.45 10.76 -21.40
CA GLY A 19 -12.52 11.75 -21.33
C GLY A 19 -12.61 12.56 -20.02
N ARG A 20 -11.74 12.28 -19.03
CA ARG A 20 -11.80 12.92 -17.71
C ARG A 20 -11.06 14.26 -17.68
N GLY A 21 -11.41 15.12 -16.71
CA GLY A 21 -10.71 16.37 -16.41
C GLY A 21 -9.33 16.16 -15.76
N PRO A 22 -8.84 17.12 -14.96
CA PRO A 22 -7.66 16.93 -14.12
C PRO A 22 -7.87 15.72 -13.18
N LEU A 23 -6.77 15.04 -12.85
CA LEU A 23 -6.82 13.79 -12.07
C LEU A 23 -6.01 13.89 -10.78
N VAL A 24 -6.60 13.44 -9.68
CA VAL A 24 -5.91 13.10 -8.43
C VAL A 24 -5.86 11.58 -8.31
N VAL A 25 -4.67 11.01 -8.35
CA VAL A 25 -4.46 9.56 -8.23
C VAL A 25 -3.90 9.22 -6.85
N ALA A 26 -4.64 8.42 -6.08
CA ALA A 26 -4.18 7.90 -4.79
C ALA A 26 -3.04 6.91 -5.02
N LEU A 27 -1.80 7.33 -4.76
CA LEU A 27 -0.58 6.54 -4.98
C LEU A 27 -0.09 5.95 -3.66
N SER A 28 -0.32 4.67 -3.43
CA SER A 28 0.09 3.98 -2.20
C SER A 28 1.52 3.43 -2.24
N GLY A 29 2.16 3.40 -3.40
CA GLY A 29 3.43 2.69 -3.62
C GLY A 29 3.25 1.21 -4.04
N GLY A 30 2.06 0.65 -3.93
CA GLY A 30 1.73 -0.68 -4.44
C GLY A 30 1.56 -0.71 -5.96
N VAL A 31 1.72 -1.90 -6.55
CA VAL A 31 1.70 -2.11 -8.01
C VAL A 31 0.38 -1.69 -8.66
N ASP A 32 -0.77 -1.85 -7.96
CA ASP A 32 -2.09 -1.49 -8.48
C ASP A 32 -2.19 0.02 -8.73
N SER A 33 -1.84 0.83 -7.74
CA SER A 33 -1.83 2.29 -7.86
C SER A 33 -0.76 2.80 -8.84
N ALA A 34 0.36 2.09 -8.98
CA ALA A 34 1.39 2.41 -9.95
C ALA A 34 0.91 2.16 -11.39
N LEU A 35 0.22 1.03 -11.64
CA LEU A 35 -0.36 0.73 -12.94
C LEU A 35 -1.47 1.73 -13.31
N LEU A 36 -2.33 2.08 -12.35
CA LEU A 36 -3.34 3.12 -12.54
C LEU A 36 -2.70 4.45 -12.94
N LEU A 37 -1.65 4.88 -12.23
CA LEU A 37 -0.93 6.11 -12.54
C LEU A 37 -0.31 6.08 -13.94
N ARG A 38 0.24 4.92 -14.35
CA ARG A 38 0.76 4.69 -15.71
C ARG A 38 -0.33 4.82 -16.77
N ALA A 39 -1.52 4.28 -16.53
CA ALA A 39 -2.66 4.40 -17.44
C ALA A 39 -3.14 5.86 -17.55
N CYS A 40 -3.25 6.56 -16.42
CA CYS A 40 -3.59 7.98 -16.41
C CYS A 40 -2.60 8.81 -17.23
N ARG A 41 -1.29 8.56 -17.06
CA ARG A 41 -0.25 9.24 -17.81
C ARG A 41 -0.36 9.02 -19.32
N GLU A 42 -0.68 7.80 -19.73
CA GLU A 42 -0.88 7.47 -21.15
C GLU A 42 -2.12 8.17 -21.73
N ALA A 43 -3.22 8.18 -20.96
CA ALA A 43 -4.50 8.74 -21.41
C ALA A 43 -4.53 10.27 -21.43
N ARG A 44 -3.84 10.96 -20.51
CA ARG A 44 -4.01 12.41 -20.25
C ARG A 44 -2.73 13.22 -20.30
N GLY A 45 -1.57 12.57 -20.34
CA GLY A 45 -0.29 13.23 -20.15
C GLY A 45 0.00 13.59 -18.68
N PRO A 46 1.28 13.84 -18.33
CA PRO A 46 1.71 14.01 -16.93
C PRO A 46 1.18 15.31 -16.28
N GLU A 47 0.93 16.37 -17.08
CA GLU A 47 0.53 17.69 -16.57
C GLU A 47 -0.91 17.70 -16.04
N ALA A 48 -1.77 16.80 -16.51
CA ALA A 48 -3.16 16.68 -16.06
C ALA A 48 -3.31 15.87 -14.77
N ILE A 49 -2.20 15.39 -14.18
CA ILE A 49 -2.23 14.41 -13.09
C ILE A 49 -1.45 14.93 -11.89
N THR A 50 -2.04 14.76 -10.70
CA THR A 50 -1.33 14.87 -9.42
C THR A 50 -1.47 13.55 -8.68
N ALA A 51 -0.36 12.84 -8.50
CA ALA A 51 -0.30 11.68 -7.63
C ALA A 51 -0.24 12.14 -6.17
N VAL A 52 -1.08 11.60 -5.31
CA VAL A 52 -1.12 11.94 -3.89
C VAL A 52 -0.87 10.70 -3.05
N THR A 53 0.17 10.74 -2.22
CA THR A 53 0.46 9.71 -1.22
C THR A 53 0.13 10.24 0.16
N VAL A 54 -0.79 9.58 0.84
CA VAL A 54 -1.11 9.89 2.24
C VAL A 54 -0.32 8.95 3.13
N VAL A 55 0.49 9.51 4.01
CA VAL A 55 1.32 8.77 4.98
C VAL A 55 0.88 9.06 6.40
N SER A 56 0.98 8.07 7.26
CA SER A 56 0.63 8.16 8.67
C SER A 56 1.55 7.25 9.50
N GLU A 57 1.26 7.13 10.79
CA GLU A 57 1.91 6.17 11.69
C GLU A 57 1.73 4.71 11.23
N LEU A 58 0.65 4.46 10.47
CA LEU A 58 0.30 3.13 9.96
C LEU A 58 1.02 2.77 8.66
N THR A 59 1.69 3.74 8.01
CA THR A 59 2.32 3.55 6.71
C THR A 59 3.73 3.00 6.87
N PRO A 60 4.06 1.86 6.25
CA PRO A 60 5.43 1.38 6.19
C PRO A 60 6.33 2.38 5.44
N PRO A 61 7.57 2.67 5.91
CA PRO A 61 8.42 3.68 5.28
C PRO A 61 8.79 3.34 3.83
N TRP A 62 8.94 2.06 3.50
CA TRP A 62 9.26 1.64 2.12
C TRP A 62 8.12 1.86 1.12
N GLU A 63 6.85 1.97 1.57
CA GLU A 63 5.72 2.31 0.68
C GLU A 63 5.85 3.74 0.15
N LEU A 64 6.25 4.70 0.99
CA LEU A 64 6.48 6.07 0.55
C LEU A 64 7.63 6.16 -0.46
N GLU A 65 8.72 5.43 -0.22
CA GLU A 65 9.86 5.42 -1.15
C GLU A 65 9.48 4.77 -2.49
N ALA A 66 8.70 3.69 -2.47
CA ALA A 66 8.16 3.08 -3.69
C ALA A 66 7.25 4.06 -4.45
N ALA A 67 6.36 4.78 -3.75
CA ALA A 67 5.50 5.79 -4.37
C ALA A 67 6.31 6.91 -5.03
N ARG A 68 7.36 7.42 -4.36
CA ARG A 68 8.27 8.42 -4.92
C ARG A 68 8.97 7.93 -6.18
N THR A 69 9.51 6.72 -6.13
CA THR A 69 10.20 6.10 -7.26
C THR A 69 9.27 5.96 -8.46
N VAL A 70 8.04 5.50 -8.25
CA VAL A 70 7.01 5.39 -9.30
C VAL A 70 6.68 6.76 -9.89
N ALA A 71 6.43 7.76 -9.05
CA ALA A 71 6.06 9.10 -9.51
C ALA A 71 7.19 9.76 -10.34
N VAL A 72 8.45 9.61 -9.90
CA VAL A 72 9.64 10.10 -10.64
C VAL A 72 9.79 9.35 -11.96
N CYS A 73 9.68 8.01 -11.96
CA CYS A 73 9.78 7.20 -13.18
C CYS A 73 8.73 7.60 -14.22
N LEU A 74 7.52 7.92 -13.78
CA LEU A 74 6.44 8.34 -14.66
C LEU A 74 6.43 9.84 -14.97
N GLY A 75 7.30 10.65 -14.38
CA GLY A 75 7.38 12.09 -14.57
C GLY A 75 6.10 12.82 -14.16
N VAL A 76 5.41 12.36 -13.12
CA VAL A 76 4.12 12.90 -12.64
C VAL A 76 4.35 13.70 -11.37
N ARG A 77 3.63 14.83 -11.23
CA ARG A 77 3.63 15.61 -9.98
C ARG A 77 3.22 14.72 -8.81
N HIS A 78 4.02 14.75 -7.74
CA HIS A 78 3.77 13.95 -6.54
C HIS A 78 3.64 14.83 -5.31
N GLN A 79 2.52 14.71 -4.62
CA GLN A 79 2.25 15.35 -3.34
C GLN A 79 2.19 14.32 -2.23
N VAL A 80 2.87 14.60 -1.12
CA VAL A 80 2.84 13.77 0.10
C VAL A 80 2.09 14.50 1.19
N VAL A 81 1.02 13.89 1.69
CA VAL A 81 0.20 14.40 2.80
C VAL A 81 0.48 13.56 4.04
N ARG A 82 0.71 14.21 5.19
CA ARG A 82 0.97 13.53 6.46
C ARG A 82 -0.24 13.65 7.37
N LEU A 83 -0.71 12.52 7.91
CA LEU A 83 -1.84 12.45 8.83
C LEU A 83 -1.40 11.84 10.17
N ALA A 84 -1.96 12.35 11.25
CA ALA A 84 -1.92 11.76 12.58
C ALA A 84 -3.20 10.94 12.79
N LEU A 85 -3.24 9.72 12.23
CA LEU A 85 -4.44 8.88 12.25
C LEU A 85 -4.76 8.32 13.64
N LEU A 86 -3.77 8.21 14.52
CA LEU A 86 -3.99 7.75 15.91
C LEU A 86 -4.66 8.81 16.79
N ASP A 87 -4.77 10.06 16.33
CA ASP A 87 -5.55 11.11 17.02
C ASP A 87 -7.06 10.83 16.92
N ASP A 88 -7.50 10.00 15.95
CA ASP A 88 -8.87 9.50 15.91
C ASP A 88 -9.02 8.24 16.78
N PRO A 89 -9.81 8.30 17.89
CA PRO A 89 -10.04 7.15 18.75
C PRO A 89 -10.62 5.94 18.01
N ALA A 90 -11.41 6.14 16.94
CA ALA A 90 -11.99 5.07 16.15
C ALA A 90 -10.94 4.31 15.33
N VAL A 91 -9.86 4.97 14.91
CA VAL A 91 -8.71 4.32 14.29
C VAL A 91 -7.84 3.66 15.35
N ALA A 92 -7.55 4.37 16.46
CA ALA A 92 -6.70 3.88 17.54
C ALA A 92 -7.27 2.63 18.24
N ALA A 93 -8.59 2.50 18.35
CA ALA A 93 -9.25 1.32 18.92
C ALA A 93 -8.97 0.02 18.18
N ASN A 94 -8.53 0.07 16.91
CA ASN A 94 -8.17 -1.08 16.10
C ASN A 94 -9.28 -2.13 16.00
N ASP A 95 -10.52 -1.69 15.94
CA ASP A 95 -11.68 -2.55 15.76
C ASP A 95 -11.84 -3.03 14.29
N PRO A 96 -12.82 -3.87 13.97
CA PRO A 96 -13.07 -4.33 12.60
C PRO A 96 -13.37 -3.18 11.61
N LEU A 97 -13.86 -2.02 12.05
CA LEU A 97 -14.15 -0.85 11.22
C LEU A 97 -12.97 0.11 11.08
N ARG A 98 -11.83 -0.16 11.75
CA ARG A 98 -10.62 0.67 11.65
C ARG A 98 -10.27 1.07 10.20
N CYS A 99 -10.36 0.11 9.25
CA CYS A 99 -10.03 0.38 7.85
C CYS A 99 -11.00 1.37 7.21
N TYR A 100 -12.27 1.38 7.60
CA TYR A 100 -13.25 2.38 7.18
C TYR A 100 -12.87 3.77 7.70
N HIS A 101 -12.64 3.90 9.01
CA HIS A 101 -12.27 5.18 9.63
C HIS A 101 -10.98 5.74 9.05
N CYS A 102 -9.94 4.91 8.93
CA CYS A 102 -8.67 5.29 8.30
C CYS A 102 -8.87 5.77 6.86
N LYS A 103 -9.61 5.02 6.03
CA LYS A 103 -9.84 5.36 4.63
C LYS A 103 -10.66 6.65 4.50
N ARG A 104 -11.61 6.92 5.39
CA ARG A 104 -12.39 8.17 5.41
C ARG A 104 -11.50 9.40 5.59
N HIS A 105 -10.51 9.36 6.50
CA HIS A 105 -9.53 10.43 6.63
C HIS A 105 -8.68 10.62 5.37
N ILE A 106 -8.22 9.52 4.78
CA ILE A 106 -7.46 9.56 3.53
C ILE A 106 -8.28 10.21 2.42
N MET A 107 -9.54 9.79 2.25
CA MET A 107 -10.43 10.33 1.21
C MET A 107 -10.70 11.83 1.41
N ALA A 108 -10.90 12.29 2.64
CA ALA A 108 -11.10 13.71 2.93
C ALA A 108 -9.92 14.57 2.43
N HIS A 109 -8.68 14.10 2.57
CA HIS A 109 -7.51 14.82 2.09
C HIS A 109 -7.33 14.72 0.57
N LEU A 110 -7.73 13.61 -0.04
CA LEU A 110 -7.78 13.50 -1.50
C LEU A 110 -8.83 14.44 -2.11
N LEU A 111 -10.00 14.58 -1.46
CA LEU A 111 -11.04 15.53 -1.84
C LEU A 111 -10.53 16.97 -1.77
N ALA A 112 -9.88 17.36 -0.67
CA ALA A 112 -9.28 18.69 -0.54
C ALA A 112 -8.20 18.96 -1.61
N ALA A 113 -7.38 17.95 -1.95
CA ALA A 113 -6.42 18.06 -3.03
C ALA A 113 -7.10 18.22 -4.41
N ALA A 114 -8.19 17.51 -4.63
CA ALA A 114 -8.96 17.59 -5.87
C ALA A 114 -9.65 18.95 -6.01
N GLU A 115 -10.22 19.49 -4.94
CA GLU A 115 -10.82 20.84 -4.90
C GLU A 115 -9.80 21.93 -5.22
N ALA A 116 -8.59 21.83 -4.64
CA ALA A 116 -7.48 22.77 -4.89
C ALA A 116 -7.01 22.74 -6.35
N LEU A 117 -7.32 21.69 -7.10
CA LEU A 117 -7.03 21.55 -8.54
C LEU A 117 -8.26 21.85 -9.42
N GLY A 118 -9.27 22.54 -8.88
CA GLY A 118 -10.44 22.96 -9.63
C GLY A 118 -11.50 21.89 -9.83
N GLY A 119 -11.60 20.91 -8.91
CA GLY A 119 -12.57 19.82 -8.97
C GLY A 119 -12.07 18.63 -9.79
N ALA A 120 -10.82 18.21 -9.57
CA ALA A 120 -10.24 17.04 -10.22
C ALA A 120 -10.96 15.74 -9.82
N ASP A 121 -11.01 14.76 -10.73
CA ASP A 121 -11.51 13.41 -10.45
C ASP A 121 -10.53 12.67 -9.53
N ILE A 122 -11.05 12.00 -8.50
CA ILE A 122 -10.25 11.16 -7.60
C ILE A 122 -10.28 9.72 -8.08
N LEU A 123 -9.09 9.14 -8.29
CA LEU A 123 -8.91 7.77 -8.74
C LEU A 123 -8.12 6.96 -7.71
N GLU A 124 -8.56 5.71 -7.47
CA GLU A 124 -7.87 4.80 -6.57
C GLU A 124 -7.71 3.40 -7.19
N GLY A 125 -6.76 2.62 -6.65
CA GLY A 125 -6.26 1.40 -7.27
C GLY A 125 -6.99 0.10 -6.90
N SER A 126 -8.28 0.13 -6.49
CA SER A 126 -9.06 -1.11 -6.34
C SER A 126 -9.27 -1.79 -7.68
N HIS A 127 -9.24 -3.13 -7.68
CA HIS A 127 -9.28 -3.95 -8.89
C HIS A 127 -10.41 -4.99 -8.87
N ALA A 128 -10.68 -5.65 -9.99
CA ALA A 128 -11.80 -6.58 -10.14
C ALA A 128 -11.75 -7.80 -9.20
N GLY A 129 -10.56 -8.18 -8.71
CA GLY A 129 -10.39 -9.25 -7.73
C GLY A 129 -10.66 -8.85 -6.28
N ASP A 130 -10.90 -7.56 -6.00
CA ASP A 130 -11.20 -7.10 -4.65
C ASP A 130 -12.65 -7.41 -4.27
N LYS A 131 -12.83 -8.16 -3.19
CA LYS A 131 -14.15 -8.45 -2.64
C LYS A 131 -14.61 -7.24 -1.80
N GLU A 132 -15.37 -6.34 -2.42
CA GLU A 132 -15.83 -5.08 -1.79
C GLU A 132 -16.58 -5.29 -0.49
N ASP A 133 -17.51 -6.26 -0.47
CA ASP A 133 -18.37 -6.53 0.69
C ASP A 133 -17.58 -6.99 1.93
N LEU A 134 -16.35 -7.47 1.73
CA LEU A 134 -15.47 -7.93 2.80
C LEU A 134 -14.46 -6.86 3.26
N ARG A 135 -14.45 -5.66 2.62
CA ARG A 135 -13.48 -4.59 2.92
C ARG A 135 -14.19 -3.34 3.44
N PRO A 136 -14.20 -3.10 4.76
CA PRO A 136 -14.85 -1.89 5.32
C PRO A 136 -14.38 -0.57 4.67
N GLY A 137 -13.12 -0.48 4.29
CA GLY A 137 -12.55 0.70 3.63
C GLY A 137 -13.17 1.03 2.26
N SER A 138 -13.76 0.06 1.55
CA SER A 138 -14.41 0.29 0.25
C SER A 138 -15.67 1.18 0.37
N ALA A 139 -16.36 1.14 1.51
CA ALA A 139 -17.49 2.02 1.76
C ALA A 139 -17.05 3.49 1.77
N ALA A 140 -15.96 3.82 2.46
CA ALA A 140 -15.44 5.19 2.52
C ALA A 140 -14.98 5.72 1.13
N VAL A 141 -14.46 4.85 0.27
CA VAL A 141 -14.10 5.21 -1.12
C VAL A 141 -15.34 5.59 -1.91
N ARG A 142 -16.41 4.78 -1.82
CA ARG A 142 -17.68 5.06 -2.50
C ARG A 142 -18.35 6.34 -1.99
N GLU A 143 -18.38 6.53 -0.67
CA GLU A 143 -18.93 7.74 -0.03
C GLU A 143 -18.20 9.02 -0.49
N ALA A 144 -16.91 8.92 -0.75
CA ALA A 144 -16.11 10.02 -1.27
C ALA A 144 -16.28 10.26 -2.79
N GLY A 145 -17.02 9.41 -3.49
CA GLY A 145 -17.18 9.50 -4.94
C GLY A 145 -15.91 9.21 -5.74
N ALA A 146 -14.91 8.56 -5.16
CA ALA A 146 -13.69 8.20 -5.86
C ALA A 146 -13.95 7.03 -6.84
N ALA A 147 -13.38 7.11 -8.05
CA ALA A 147 -13.52 6.06 -9.05
C ALA A 147 -12.43 4.99 -8.92
N SER A 148 -12.76 3.76 -9.33
CA SER A 148 -11.87 2.60 -9.33
C SER A 148 -11.66 2.06 -10.76
N PRO A 149 -10.94 2.78 -11.64
CA PRO A 149 -10.88 2.47 -13.07
C PRO A 149 -10.31 1.09 -13.40
N LEU A 150 -9.40 0.55 -12.58
CA LEU A 150 -8.87 -0.81 -12.78
C LEU A 150 -9.98 -1.86 -12.63
N ARG A 151 -10.89 -1.65 -11.67
CA ARG A 151 -12.06 -2.50 -11.48
C ARG A 151 -13.04 -2.38 -12.63
N ASP A 152 -13.34 -1.15 -13.01
CA ASP A 152 -14.30 -0.84 -14.08
C ASP A 152 -13.86 -1.43 -15.44
N ALA A 153 -12.54 -1.47 -15.67
CA ALA A 153 -11.92 -2.12 -16.83
C ALA A 153 -11.76 -3.65 -16.67
N GLY A 154 -12.23 -4.24 -15.57
CA GLY A 154 -12.16 -5.68 -15.32
C GLY A 154 -10.75 -6.23 -15.11
N LEU A 155 -9.79 -5.39 -14.70
CA LEU A 155 -8.43 -5.82 -14.39
C LEU A 155 -8.38 -6.46 -13.00
N ASP A 156 -7.91 -7.70 -12.93
CA ASP A 156 -7.61 -8.39 -11.68
C ASP A 156 -6.10 -8.37 -11.38
N LYS A 157 -5.70 -9.01 -10.29
CA LYS A 157 -4.30 -8.98 -9.83
C LYS A 157 -3.31 -9.62 -10.80
N GLU A 158 -3.73 -10.63 -11.53
CA GLU A 158 -2.88 -11.30 -12.52
C GLU A 158 -2.63 -10.38 -13.72
N HIS A 159 -3.69 -9.77 -14.27
CA HIS A 159 -3.57 -8.77 -15.34
C HIS A 159 -2.72 -7.58 -14.92
N ILE A 160 -2.92 -7.05 -13.71
CA ILE A 160 -2.17 -5.92 -13.17
C ILE A 160 -0.66 -6.24 -13.12
N ARG A 161 -0.29 -7.40 -12.60
CA ARG A 161 1.13 -7.80 -12.52
C ARG A 161 1.75 -8.00 -13.89
N ALA A 162 1.03 -8.66 -14.81
CA ALA A 162 1.52 -8.86 -16.18
C ALA A 162 1.78 -7.52 -16.90
N LEU A 163 0.84 -6.56 -16.77
CA LEU A 163 0.99 -5.23 -17.35
C LEU A 163 2.09 -4.42 -16.66
N ALA A 164 2.21 -4.50 -15.34
CA ALA A 164 3.28 -3.82 -14.60
C ALA A 164 4.67 -4.28 -15.02
N LEU A 165 4.86 -5.58 -15.22
CA LEU A 165 6.10 -6.16 -15.76
C LEU A 165 6.35 -5.69 -17.20
N ARG A 166 5.34 -5.75 -18.06
CA ARG A 166 5.44 -5.30 -19.45
C ARG A 166 5.81 -3.82 -19.58
N PHE A 167 5.30 -2.96 -18.69
CA PHE A 167 5.63 -1.53 -18.66
C PHE A 167 6.85 -1.21 -17.80
N GLU A 168 7.58 -2.21 -17.34
CA GLU A 168 8.80 -2.09 -16.55
C GLU A 168 8.62 -1.13 -15.34
N LEU A 169 7.45 -1.23 -14.67
CA LEU A 169 7.21 -0.43 -13.48
C LEU A 169 8.19 -0.81 -12.36
N PRO A 170 8.78 0.16 -11.65
CA PRO A 170 9.85 -0.10 -10.69
C PRO A 170 9.44 -0.99 -9.50
N ASN A 171 8.12 -1.15 -9.27
CA ASN A 171 7.55 -1.96 -8.20
C ASN A 171 6.75 -3.17 -8.73
N ALA A 172 6.95 -3.59 -9.99
CA ALA A 172 6.19 -4.68 -10.63
C ALA A 172 6.29 -6.01 -9.86
N ASP A 173 7.48 -6.33 -9.35
CA ASP A 173 7.76 -7.56 -8.60
C ASP A 173 7.59 -7.41 -7.08
N THR A 174 7.18 -6.22 -6.61
CA THR A 174 7.03 -5.99 -5.16
C THR A 174 5.86 -6.81 -4.61
N PRO A 175 6.07 -7.59 -3.55
CA PRO A 175 5.00 -8.31 -2.87
C PRO A 175 3.91 -7.36 -2.35
N ALA A 176 2.67 -7.87 -2.27
CA ALA A 176 1.58 -7.11 -1.68
C ALA A 176 1.87 -6.79 -0.21
N GLU A 177 1.82 -5.51 0.12
CA GLU A 177 2.00 -5.02 1.48
C GLU A 177 0.65 -4.66 2.13
N SER A 178 0.69 -4.54 3.43
CA SER A 178 -0.44 -4.07 4.25
C SER A 178 0.06 -3.10 5.31
N CYS A 179 -0.80 -2.19 5.76
CA CYS A 179 -0.43 -1.19 6.77
C CYS A 179 0.07 -1.84 8.07
N LEU A 180 0.92 -1.14 8.82
CA LEU A 180 1.53 -1.63 10.07
C LEU A 180 0.49 -2.04 11.12
N ALA A 181 -0.71 -1.46 11.11
CA ALA A 181 -1.79 -1.84 12.02
C ALA A 181 -2.18 -3.32 11.93
N THR A 182 -1.99 -3.96 10.78
CA THR A 182 -2.27 -5.41 10.62
C THR A 182 -1.30 -6.30 11.40
N ARG A 183 -0.22 -5.76 11.92
CA ARG A 183 0.76 -6.47 12.76
C ARG A 183 0.28 -6.59 14.22
N ILE A 184 -0.71 -5.81 14.59
CA ILE A 184 -1.32 -5.79 15.92
C ILE A 184 -2.69 -6.47 15.81
N ALA A 185 -3.02 -7.34 16.76
CA ALA A 185 -4.28 -8.08 16.72
C ALA A 185 -5.49 -7.13 16.77
N THR A 186 -6.52 -7.43 15.99
CA THR A 186 -7.78 -6.66 16.01
C THR A 186 -8.35 -6.64 17.43
N GLY A 187 -8.80 -5.47 17.90
CA GLY A 187 -9.28 -5.25 19.25
C GLY A 187 -8.18 -4.89 20.26
N VAL A 188 -6.89 -5.01 19.87
CA VAL A 188 -5.79 -4.45 20.67
C VAL A 188 -5.52 -3.03 20.18
N PRO A 189 -5.59 -2.01 21.04
CA PRO A 189 -5.40 -0.62 20.64
C PRO A 189 -4.04 -0.37 19.96
N LEU A 190 -4.07 0.46 18.92
CA LEU A 190 -2.85 0.91 18.27
C LEU A 190 -2.19 2.00 19.12
N THR A 191 -0.90 1.88 19.32
CA THR A 191 -0.09 2.90 19.98
C THR A 191 1.15 3.24 19.16
N LEU A 192 1.65 4.47 19.30
CA LEU A 192 2.90 4.88 18.67
C LEU A 192 4.06 3.95 19.05
N GLU A 193 4.06 3.48 20.30
CA GLU A 193 5.08 2.57 20.81
C GLU A 193 5.04 1.22 20.09
N ALA A 194 3.88 0.56 20.01
CA ALA A 194 3.71 -0.74 19.37
C ALA A 194 4.03 -0.66 17.87
N LEU A 195 3.49 0.35 17.18
CA LEU A 195 3.79 0.59 15.76
C LEU A 195 5.27 0.91 15.53
N GLY A 196 5.88 1.66 16.45
CA GLY A 196 7.31 1.96 16.43
C GLY A 196 8.18 0.70 16.59
N ARG A 197 7.83 -0.22 17.51
CA ARG A 197 8.52 -1.52 17.64
C ARG A 197 8.43 -2.32 16.34
N VAL A 198 7.22 -2.46 15.80
CA VAL A 198 7.00 -3.19 14.53
C VAL A 198 7.84 -2.59 13.41
N ARG A 199 7.78 -1.27 13.24
CA ARG A 199 8.52 -0.55 12.18
C ARG A 199 10.03 -0.78 12.30
N ARG A 200 10.60 -0.61 13.49
CA ARG A 200 12.04 -0.86 13.71
C ARG A 200 12.41 -2.30 13.40
N ALA A 201 11.63 -3.27 13.88
CA ALA A 201 11.87 -4.68 13.66
C ALA A 201 11.84 -5.04 12.17
N GLU A 202 10.78 -4.66 11.44
CA GLU A 202 10.66 -4.96 10.00
C GLU A 202 11.75 -4.26 9.18
N THR A 203 12.12 -3.02 9.52
CA THR A 203 13.22 -2.30 8.87
C THR A 203 14.54 -3.03 9.07
N SER A 204 14.85 -3.47 10.30
CA SER A 204 16.08 -4.21 10.59
C SER A 204 16.14 -5.55 9.87
N LEU A 205 15.02 -6.31 9.83
CA LEU A 205 14.96 -7.58 9.12
C LEU A 205 15.10 -7.43 7.61
N ARG A 206 14.55 -6.37 7.03
CA ARG A 206 14.76 -6.03 5.62
C ARG A 206 16.22 -5.67 5.33
N ALA A 207 16.87 -4.95 6.22
CA ALA A 207 18.30 -4.66 6.12
C ALA A 207 19.18 -5.93 6.22
N LEU A 208 18.71 -6.97 6.91
CA LEU A 208 19.34 -8.30 6.93
C LEU A 208 19.07 -9.13 5.65
N GLY A 209 18.27 -8.64 4.71
CA GLY A 209 17.99 -9.28 3.43
C GLY A 209 16.61 -9.94 3.30
N CYS A 210 15.72 -9.83 4.30
CA CYS A 210 14.35 -10.35 4.20
C CYS A 210 13.51 -9.46 3.30
N ALA A 211 13.24 -9.88 2.08
CA ALA A 211 12.41 -9.14 1.15
C ALA A 211 10.93 -9.10 1.59
N VAL A 212 10.43 -10.21 2.13
CA VAL A 212 9.05 -10.38 2.60
C VAL A 212 9.08 -10.70 4.08
N VAL A 213 8.69 -9.74 4.92
CA VAL A 213 8.65 -9.94 6.37
C VAL A 213 7.50 -9.17 7.01
N ARG A 214 6.86 -9.78 8.00
CA ARG A 214 5.84 -9.18 8.87
C ARG A 214 6.11 -9.56 10.32
N VAL A 215 6.27 -8.55 11.17
CA VAL A 215 6.48 -8.77 12.61
C VAL A 215 5.16 -8.55 13.34
N ARG A 216 4.51 -9.64 13.77
CA ARG A 216 3.30 -9.56 14.59
C ARG A 216 3.69 -9.22 16.02
N ASP A 217 3.13 -8.11 16.50
CA ASP A 217 3.37 -7.62 17.87
C ASP A 217 2.47 -8.36 18.87
N HIS A 218 3.08 -9.04 19.80
CA HIS A 218 2.44 -9.66 20.96
C HIS A 218 3.02 -9.07 22.26
N GLY A 219 3.17 -7.74 22.32
CA GLY A 219 3.76 -7.03 23.44
C GLY A 219 5.26 -7.28 23.55
N ARG A 220 5.71 -8.18 24.44
CA ARG A 220 7.12 -8.51 24.61
C ARG A 220 7.66 -9.53 23.62
N LEU A 221 6.77 -10.20 22.85
CA LEU A 221 7.10 -11.23 21.87
C LEU A 221 6.90 -10.72 20.45
N ALA A 222 7.92 -10.83 19.62
CA ALA A 222 7.85 -10.66 18.17
C ALA A 222 7.62 -12.01 17.49
N ARG A 223 6.52 -12.19 16.77
CA ARG A 223 6.33 -13.32 15.85
C ARG A 223 6.69 -12.86 14.44
N ILE A 224 7.86 -13.29 13.98
CA ILE A 224 8.43 -12.91 12.69
C ILE A 224 7.88 -13.86 11.63
N GLN A 225 7.11 -13.35 10.69
CA GLN A 225 6.57 -14.10 9.57
C GLN A 225 7.30 -13.69 8.28
N CYS A 226 7.90 -14.64 7.57
CA CYS A 226 8.55 -14.42 6.30
C CYS A 226 8.23 -15.56 5.30
N ASP A 227 8.56 -15.33 4.04
CA ASP A 227 8.51 -16.36 3.01
C ASP A 227 9.60 -17.42 3.24
N ALA A 228 9.64 -18.45 2.40
CA ALA A 228 10.60 -19.56 2.56
C ALA A 228 12.05 -19.05 2.51
N LYS A 229 12.37 -18.11 1.59
CA LYS A 229 13.71 -17.55 1.45
C LYS A 229 14.13 -16.76 2.70
N GLY A 230 13.21 -15.98 3.27
CA GLY A 230 13.44 -15.24 4.50
C GLY A 230 13.65 -16.18 5.69
N LEU A 231 12.89 -17.29 5.79
CA LEU A 231 13.07 -18.30 6.84
C LEU A 231 14.44 -18.98 6.73
N ASP A 232 14.83 -19.41 5.54
CA ASP A 232 16.14 -20.03 5.31
C ASP A 232 17.27 -19.09 5.67
N LEU A 233 17.15 -17.80 5.27
CA LEU A 233 18.10 -16.75 5.63
C LEU A 233 18.23 -16.59 7.14
N LEU A 234 17.13 -16.37 7.85
CA LEU A 234 17.14 -16.07 9.29
C LEU A 234 17.53 -17.29 10.17
N ASN A 235 17.32 -18.50 9.67
CA ASN A 235 17.80 -19.74 10.33
C ASN A 235 19.29 -20.04 10.04
N GLY A 236 19.91 -19.34 9.10
CA GLY A 236 21.28 -19.53 8.71
C GLY A 236 22.30 -19.23 9.82
N ALA A 237 23.51 -19.78 9.70
CA ALA A 237 24.59 -19.58 10.66
C ALA A 237 24.91 -18.06 10.82
N GLY A 238 24.94 -17.58 12.05
CA GLY A 238 25.20 -16.18 12.37
C GLY A 238 23.97 -15.27 12.27
N MET A 239 22.95 -15.61 11.51
CA MET A 239 21.76 -14.76 11.34
C MET A 239 20.84 -14.78 12.55
N GLN A 240 20.82 -15.88 13.32
CA GLN A 240 20.04 -15.97 14.56
C GLN A 240 20.45 -14.93 15.59
N ALA A 241 21.75 -14.73 15.78
CA ALA A 241 22.26 -13.71 16.70
C ALA A 241 21.94 -12.29 16.21
N ALA A 242 22.09 -12.02 14.90
CA ALA A 242 21.74 -10.74 14.30
C ALA A 242 20.23 -10.45 14.40
N THR A 243 19.40 -11.48 14.17
CA THR A 243 17.94 -11.39 14.32
C THR A 243 17.55 -11.08 15.77
N ALA A 244 18.13 -11.80 16.74
CA ALA A 244 17.87 -11.55 18.15
C ALA A 244 18.28 -10.14 18.58
N ALA A 245 19.46 -9.67 18.15
CA ALA A 245 19.92 -8.31 18.40
C ALA A 245 18.99 -7.26 17.80
N ALA A 246 18.52 -7.47 16.54
CA ALA A 246 17.57 -6.59 15.88
C ALA A 246 16.22 -6.51 16.63
N MET A 247 15.70 -7.65 17.11
CA MET A 247 14.47 -7.66 17.89
C MET A 247 14.62 -6.99 19.24
N THR A 248 15.73 -7.20 19.92
CA THR A 248 16.04 -6.51 21.19
C THR A 248 16.14 -5.00 20.97
N ALA A 249 16.84 -4.55 19.94
CA ALA A 249 16.94 -3.13 19.59
C ALA A 249 15.59 -2.52 19.21
N ALA A 250 14.69 -3.33 18.63
CA ALA A 250 13.33 -2.91 18.34
C ALA A 250 12.43 -2.79 19.58
N GLY A 251 12.84 -3.37 20.73
CA GLY A 251 12.12 -3.34 22.01
C GLY A 251 11.35 -4.63 22.34
N TYR A 252 11.70 -5.76 21.71
CA TYR A 252 11.15 -7.07 22.05
C TYR A 252 12.08 -7.87 22.96
N CYS A 253 11.53 -8.67 23.88
CA CYS A 253 12.31 -9.55 24.76
C CYS A 253 12.47 -10.96 24.18
N HIS A 254 11.53 -11.36 23.34
CA HIS A 254 11.47 -12.69 22.74
C HIS A 254 11.11 -12.56 21.26
N ALA A 255 11.58 -13.52 20.46
CA ALA A 255 11.18 -13.64 19.06
C ALA A 255 11.01 -15.11 18.68
N CYS A 256 10.08 -15.36 17.78
CA CYS A 256 9.92 -16.66 17.12
C CYS A 256 9.76 -16.46 15.61
N LEU A 257 10.26 -17.41 14.84
CA LEU A 257 10.10 -17.46 13.39
C LEU A 257 8.87 -18.27 13.00
N ASP A 258 8.15 -17.84 12.00
CA ASP A 258 6.97 -18.50 11.47
C ASP A 258 6.92 -18.28 9.95
N ARG A 259 6.24 -19.19 9.24
CA ARG A 259 6.03 -19.06 7.80
C ARG A 259 4.86 -18.13 7.51
N LEU A 260 5.07 -17.17 6.61
CA LEU A 260 4.00 -16.37 6.05
C LEU A 260 3.11 -17.28 5.17
N ARG A 261 1.81 -17.34 5.51
CA ARG A 261 0.81 -18.13 4.78
C ARG A 261 0.13 -17.30 3.71
#